data_cddfda1fe8d081559716d1dbb723ad79
#
_entry.id   cddfda1fe8d081559716d1dbb723ad79
#
_cell.length_a   1.000
_cell.length_b   1.000
_cell.length_c   1.000
_cell.angle_alpha   90.00
_cell.angle_beta   90.00
_cell.angle_gamma   90.00
#
_symmetry.space_group_name_H-M   'P 1'
#
loop_
_entity.id
_entity.type
_entity.pdbx_description
1 polymer ?
#
loop_
_entity_poly.entity_id
_entity_poly.type
_entity_poly.pdbx_seq_one_letter_code
_entity_poly.pdbx_strand_id
1 'polypeptide(L)'
;MKYNRLGNTGLYVSEICLGTMTFSGQNYFGGVIGTLNQKEATSLIERSLEARVNFIDTANVYSLGESEKMTGQALKDLGVKRSDVVLATKVFGRMAPGPNDIGASRGHIMDSVSLSLERLQTDHIDLYQIHQSDARTEVEETMRALDDLVRQGMIRYVGVSNWEAWKIMKANGIADKRGFARVETMQAYYSLAGRDLEQDLVPMMQDQTIGCLVWSPLSGGYLAGKYTPGGDAKVEPGRRANFDFPPIDKEQADRIVMALRPIAKAHGVSVARVALAWVRQKPFVTSTIIGAKDLSQLNDNLEAVSLTLSPQEIATLDEVSAERPQYPHWMAKRNNATRVPTGEPVKMGGPPPKN
;
A
#
# COMPACT_ATOMS: atom_id res chain seq x y z
N MET A 1 -11.84 -1.66 -14.70
CA MET A 1 -10.45 -1.62 -14.19
C MET A 1 -9.65 -0.61 -14.99
N LYS A 2 -9.01 0.35 -14.33
CA LYS A 2 -8.06 1.28 -14.93
C LYS A 2 -6.64 0.80 -14.67
N TYR A 3 -5.69 1.26 -15.49
CA TYR A 3 -4.27 0.98 -15.32
C TYR A 3 -3.51 2.30 -15.17
N ASN A 4 -2.67 2.37 -14.14
CA ASN A 4 -1.84 3.52 -13.83
C ASN A 4 -0.37 3.18 -14.08
N ARG A 5 0.43 4.16 -14.50
CA ARG A 5 1.86 3.99 -14.63
C ARG A 5 2.49 3.80 -13.24
N LEU A 6 3.37 2.83 -13.12
CA LEU A 6 4.06 2.51 -11.85
C LEU A 6 5.25 3.47 -11.66
N GLY A 7 5.04 4.56 -10.92
CA GLY A 7 6.08 5.57 -10.74
C GLY A 7 6.58 6.16 -12.05
N ASN A 8 7.89 6.34 -12.18
CA ASN A 8 8.51 6.85 -13.41
C ASN A 8 8.94 5.74 -14.39
N THR A 9 8.32 4.57 -14.30
CA THR A 9 8.63 3.41 -15.16
C THR A 9 7.74 3.38 -16.41
N GLY A 10 8.04 2.50 -17.34
CA GLY A 10 7.15 2.16 -18.47
C GLY A 10 6.10 1.09 -18.11
N LEU A 11 6.03 0.63 -16.87
CA LEU A 11 5.14 -0.45 -16.45
C LEU A 11 3.77 0.09 -16.02
N TYR A 12 2.69 -0.59 -16.42
CA TYR A 12 1.32 -0.25 -16.04
C TYR A 12 0.73 -1.32 -15.14
N VAL A 13 0.15 -0.88 -14.03
CA VAL A 13 -0.51 -1.72 -13.02
C VAL A 13 -1.97 -1.34 -12.86
N SER A 14 -2.81 -2.32 -12.55
CA SER A 14 -4.22 -2.08 -12.22
C SER A 14 -4.36 -1.19 -10.98
N GLU A 15 -5.38 -0.33 -10.96
CA GLU A 15 -5.70 0.55 -9.83
C GLU A 15 -6.03 -0.19 -8.53
N ILE A 16 -6.29 -1.49 -8.62
CA ILE A 16 -6.39 -2.46 -7.52
C ILE A 16 -5.26 -3.48 -7.66
N CYS A 17 -4.61 -3.81 -6.55
CA CYS A 17 -3.60 -4.84 -6.42
C CYS A 17 -4.11 -5.94 -5.49
N LEU A 18 -3.92 -7.22 -5.84
CA LEU A 18 -4.21 -8.33 -4.94
C LEU A 18 -3.05 -8.53 -3.96
N GLY A 19 -3.28 -8.27 -2.67
CA GLY A 19 -2.35 -8.60 -1.59
C GLY A 19 -2.55 -10.02 -1.08
N THR A 20 -1.47 -10.77 -0.94
CA THR A 20 -1.51 -12.21 -0.63
C THR A 20 -1.14 -12.54 0.82
N MET A 21 -1.14 -11.56 1.74
CA MET A 21 -0.79 -11.80 3.14
C MET A 21 -1.71 -12.83 3.84
N THR A 22 -2.92 -13.06 3.30
CA THR A 22 -3.87 -14.06 3.80
C THR A 22 -3.57 -15.49 3.34
N PHE A 23 -2.61 -15.71 2.44
CA PHE A 23 -2.25 -17.02 1.90
C PHE A 23 -1.24 -17.71 2.80
N SER A 24 -1.61 -18.75 3.52
CA SER A 24 -0.64 -19.45 4.36
C SER A 24 -0.95 -20.90 4.72
N GLY A 25 -2.19 -21.32 4.63
CA GLY A 25 -2.57 -22.66 5.07
C GLY A 25 -2.23 -23.01 6.53
N GLN A 26 -1.59 -22.10 7.27
CA GLN A 26 -1.14 -22.27 8.65
C GLN A 26 -1.51 -21.05 9.50
N ASN A 27 -1.67 -21.26 10.80
CA ASN A 27 -1.96 -20.21 11.77
C ASN A 27 -0.75 -19.28 12.00
N TYR A 28 -0.50 -18.35 11.07
CA TYR A 28 0.50 -17.31 11.26
C TYR A 28 -0.09 -16.20 12.14
N PHE A 29 0.67 -15.70 13.12
CA PHE A 29 0.18 -14.77 14.15
C PHE A 29 -1.12 -15.25 14.86
N GLY A 30 -1.13 -16.51 15.32
CA GLY A 30 -2.24 -17.04 16.10
C GLY A 30 -3.56 -17.21 15.33
N GLY A 31 -3.51 -17.39 13.99
CA GLY A 31 -4.70 -17.56 13.16
C GLY A 31 -5.39 -16.26 12.74
N VAL A 32 -4.78 -15.12 13.05
CA VAL A 32 -5.33 -13.80 12.73
C VAL A 32 -5.06 -13.42 11.27
N ILE A 33 -3.97 -13.92 10.72
CA ILE A 33 -3.50 -13.64 9.36
C ILE A 33 -3.11 -14.97 8.71
N GLY A 34 -3.54 -15.17 7.47
CA GLY A 34 -3.13 -16.33 6.71
C GLY A 34 -3.90 -17.60 7.09
N THR A 35 -5.13 -17.71 6.65
CA THR A 35 -5.99 -18.89 6.89
C THR A 35 -6.35 -19.60 5.60
N LEU A 36 -6.00 -19.04 4.44
CA LEU A 36 -6.39 -19.60 3.14
C LEU A 36 -5.46 -20.74 2.75
N ASN A 37 -6.05 -21.84 2.30
CA ASN A 37 -5.32 -22.94 1.68
C ASN A 37 -5.02 -22.67 0.20
N GLN A 38 -4.26 -23.57 -0.46
CA GLN A 38 -3.87 -23.42 -1.87
C GLN A 38 -5.08 -23.25 -2.81
N LYS A 39 -6.12 -24.05 -2.64
CA LYS A 39 -7.31 -23.99 -3.51
C LYS A 39 -8.02 -22.64 -3.39
N GLU A 40 -8.19 -22.15 -2.17
CA GLU A 40 -8.80 -20.85 -1.91
C GLU A 40 -7.95 -19.71 -2.47
N ALA A 41 -6.63 -19.76 -2.27
CA ALA A 41 -5.71 -18.78 -2.82
C ALA A 41 -5.75 -18.76 -4.36
N THR A 42 -5.75 -19.95 -5.00
CA THR A 42 -5.89 -20.07 -6.46
C THR A 42 -7.20 -19.44 -6.94
N SER A 43 -8.32 -19.69 -6.27
CA SER A 43 -9.61 -19.09 -6.63
C SER A 43 -9.63 -17.56 -6.48
N LEU A 44 -8.94 -17.00 -5.49
CA LEU A 44 -8.83 -15.54 -5.34
C LEU A 44 -7.97 -14.92 -6.45
N ILE A 45 -6.86 -15.57 -6.84
CA ILE A 45 -6.01 -15.12 -7.95
C ILE A 45 -6.81 -15.19 -9.26
N GLU A 46 -7.46 -16.34 -9.56
CA GLU A 46 -8.29 -16.52 -10.75
C GLU A 46 -9.34 -15.42 -10.86
N ARG A 47 -10.10 -15.19 -9.80
CA ARG A 47 -11.14 -14.15 -9.77
C ARG A 47 -10.59 -12.74 -9.96
N SER A 48 -9.39 -12.46 -9.43
CA SER A 48 -8.71 -11.17 -9.61
C SER A 48 -8.29 -10.96 -11.07
N LEU A 49 -7.73 -11.99 -11.70
CA LEU A 49 -7.36 -11.96 -13.11
C LEU A 49 -8.57 -11.77 -14.04
N GLU A 50 -9.69 -12.46 -13.78
CA GLU A 50 -10.96 -12.27 -14.48
C GLU A 50 -11.46 -10.82 -14.38
N ALA A 51 -11.26 -10.18 -13.21
CA ALA A 51 -11.57 -8.77 -13.00
C ALA A 51 -10.53 -7.82 -13.60
N ARG A 52 -9.54 -8.35 -14.35
CA ARG A 52 -8.44 -7.60 -14.99
C ARG A 52 -7.49 -6.94 -13.98
N VAL A 53 -7.32 -7.51 -12.80
CA VAL A 53 -6.21 -7.16 -11.91
C VAL A 53 -4.96 -7.84 -12.47
N ASN A 54 -3.95 -7.03 -12.83
CA ASN A 54 -2.67 -7.56 -13.31
C ASN A 54 -1.55 -7.41 -12.27
N PHE A 55 -1.87 -6.93 -11.06
CA PHE A 55 -0.88 -6.62 -10.04
C PHE A 55 -1.11 -7.47 -8.79
N ILE A 56 -0.09 -8.25 -8.40
CA ILE A 56 -0.12 -9.14 -7.23
C ILE A 56 1.06 -8.78 -6.33
N ASP A 57 0.78 -8.55 -5.05
CA ASP A 57 1.77 -8.15 -4.04
C ASP A 57 1.85 -9.19 -2.91
N THR A 58 3.05 -9.74 -2.71
CA THR A 58 3.39 -10.67 -1.63
C THR A 58 4.59 -10.17 -0.82
N ALA A 59 5.15 -10.99 0.06
CA ALA A 59 6.42 -10.76 0.75
C ALA A 59 7.03 -12.09 1.23
N ASN A 60 8.38 -12.14 1.33
CA ASN A 60 9.08 -13.32 1.84
C ASN A 60 8.65 -13.70 3.26
N VAL A 61 8.36 -12.69 4.10
CA VAL A 61 7.98 -12.89 5.50
C VAL A 61 6.53 -13.37 5.68
N TYR A 62 5.68 -13.24 4.65
CA TYR A 62 4.30 -13.68 4.77
C TYR A 62 4.25 -15.19 4.93
N SER A 63 3.87 -15.62 6.14
CA SER A 63 3.87 -17.03 6.54
C SER A 63 5.21 -17.74 6.25
N LEU A 64 6.33 -17.02 6.44
CA LEU A 64 7.71 -17.52 6.22
C LEU A 64 7.93 -18.10 4.81
N GLY A 65 7.37 -17.44 3.80
CA GLY A 65 7.51 -17.82 2.39
C GLY A 65 6.36 -18.66 1.81
N GLU A 66 5.44 -19.15 2.64
CA GLU A 66 4.31 -19.94 2.14
C GLU A 66 3.37 -19.11 1.23
N SER A 67 3.19 -17.82 1.52
CA SER A 67 2.43 -16.93 0.63
C SER A 67 3.05 -16.82 -0.77
N GLU A 68 4.38 -16.74 -0.87
CA GLU A 68 5.09 -16.74 -2.15
C GLU A 68 4.90 -18.07 -2.89
N LYS A 69 5.06 -19.22 -2.20
CA LYS A 69 4.87 -20.55 -2.79
C LYS A 69 3.45 -20.73 -3.32
N MET A 70 2.45 -20.37 -2.52
CA MET A 70 1.05 -20.47 -2.91
C MET A 70 0.71 -19.57 -4.09
N THR A 71 1.29 -18.38 -4.15
CA THR A 71 1.12 -17.43 -5.26
C THR A 71 1.75 -18.00 -6.55
N GLY A 72 2.99 -18.47 -6.49
CA GLY A 72 3.68 -19.09 -7.63
C GLY A 72 2.95 -20.33 -8.15
N GLN A 73 2.52 -21.20 -7.24
CA GLN A 73 1.78 -22.41 -7.60
C GLN A 73 0.43 -22.09 -8.24
N ALA A 74 -0.31 -21.10 -7.71
CA ALA A 74 -1.59 -20.68 -8.28
C ALA A 74 -1.45 -20.13 -9.71
N LEU A 75 -0.45 -19.28 -9.95
CA LEU A 75 -0.18 -18.74 -11.29
C LEU A 75 0.17 -19.85 -12.29
N LYS A 76 0.92 -20.86 -11.84
CA LYS A 76 1.28 -22.03 -12.65
C LYS A 76 0.05 -22.90 -12.95
N ASP A 77 -0.74 -23.23 -11.93
CA ASP A 77 -1.95 -24.08 -12.06
C ASP A 77 -2.97 -23.45 -13.01
N LEU A 78 -3.10 -22.13 -12.99
CA LEU A 78 -3.99 -21.36 -13.88
C LEU A 78 -3.39 -21.14 -15.29
N GLY A 79 -2.16 -21.57 -15.53
CA GLY A 79 -1.49 -21.38 -16.82
C GLY A 79 -1.28 -19.90 -17.20
N VAL A 80 -1.11 -19.04 -16.21
CA VAL A 80 -0.97 -17.60 -16.43
C VAL A 80 0.34 -17.31 -17.15
N LYS A 81 0.26 -16.60 -18.29
CA LYS A 81 1.46 -16.13 -18.96
C LYS A 81 2.16 -15.10 -18.09
N ARG A 82 3.47 -15.30 -17.83
CA ARG A 82 4.25 -14.46 -16.89
C ARG A 82 4.19 -12.95 -17.24
N SER A 83 4.12 -12.61 -18.53
CA SER A 83 4.01 -11.22 -18.99
C SER A 83 2.65 -10.56 -18.74
N ASP A 84 1.63 -11.31 -18.38
CA ASP A 84 0.28 -10.79 -18.16
C ASP A 84 0.06 -10.31 -16.71
N VAL A 85 1.03 -10.58 -15.83
CA VAL A 85 1.00 -10.17 -14.43
C VAL A 85 2.25 -9.39 -14.05
N VAL A 86 2.05 -8.39 -13.21
CA VAL A 86 3.09 -7.67 -12.49
C VAL A 86 3.18 -8.27 -11.09
N LEU A 87 4.31 -8.88 -10.78
CA LEU A 87 4.54 -9.60 -9.54
C LEU A 87 5.48 -8.80 -8.63
N ALA A 88 4.98 -8.43 -7.46
CA ALA A 88 5.75 -7.75 -6.43
C ALA A 88 5.98 -8.65 -5.22
N THR A 89 7.20 -8.60 -4.68
CA THR A 89 7.50 -9.18 -3.36
C THR A 89 8.41 -8.25 -2.56
N LYS A 90 8.70 -8.64 -1.31
CA LYS A 90 9.43 -7.79 -0.38
C LYS A 90 10.44 -8.59 0.42
N VAL A 91 11.49 -7.88 0.87
CA VAL A 91 12.52 -8.39 1.78
C VAL A 91 12.70 -7.43 2.95
N PHE A 92 12.93 -7.94 4.11
CA PHE A 92 13.35 -7.29 5.36
C PHE A 92 13.06 -8.17 6.57
N GLY A 93 11.83 -8.68 6.66
CA GLY A 93 11.34 -9.42 7.83
C GLY A 93 12.23 -10.61 8.20
N ARG A 94 12.24 -11.00 9.48
CA ARG A 94 13.02 -12.13 9.98
C ARG A 94 12.52 -13.44 9.37
N MET A 95 13.43 -14.15 8.71
CA MET A 95 13.14 -15.42 8.04
C MET A 95 13.65 -16.65 8.81
N ALA A 96 14.67 -16.48 9.70
CA ALA A 96 15.25 -17.51 10.53
C ALA A 96 15.86 -16.89 11.81
N PRO A 97 16.31 -17.70 12.80
CA PRO A 97 16.82 -17.20 14.09
C PRO A 97 18.17 -16.46 14.01
N GLY A 98 18.93 -16.61 12.94
CA GLY A 98 20.26 -16.02 12.78
C GLY A 98 20.27 -14.50 12.81
N PRO A 99 21.40 -13.88 13.16
CA PRO A 99 21.52 -12.42 13.25
C PRO A 99 21.42 -11.73 11.89
N ASN A 100 21.73 -12.44 10.79
CA ASN A 100 21.71 -11.91 9.43
C ASN A 100 20.45 -12.29 8.64
N ASP A 101 19.48 -12.98 9.28
CA ASP A 101 18.23 -13.42 8.65
C ASP A 101 17.14 -12.34 8.71
N ILE A 102 17.53 -11.08 8.79
CA ILE A 102 16.65 -9.89 8.88
C ILE A 102 17.38 -8.65 8.37
N GLY A 103 16.63 -7.67 7.88
CA GLY A 103 17.13 -6.34 7.54
C GLY A 103 17.33 -6.13 6.05
N ALA A 104 18.03 -5.05 5.72
CA ALA A 104 18.28 -4.62 4.36
C ALA A 104 19.76 -4.67 3.97
N SER A 105 20.56 -5.52 4.65
CA SER A 105 21.95 -5.76 4.28
C SER A 105 22.04 -6.44 2.92
N ARG A 106 23.17 -6.21 2.24
CA ARG A 106 23.43 -6.83 0.93
C ARG A 106 23.29 -8.35 0.97
N GLY A 107 23.86 -9.01 1.99
CA GLY A 107 23.79 -10.47 2.12
C GLY A 107 22.35 -10.95 2.18
N HIS A 108 21.56 -10.40 3.10
CA HIS A 108 20.15 -10.80 3.26
C HIS A 108 19.29 -10.52 2.02
N ILE A 109 19.54 -9.41 1.31
CA ILE A 109 18.83 -9.09 0.05
C ILE A 109 19.12 -10.12 -1.04
N MET A 110 20.41 -10.45 -1.26
CA MET A 110 20.84 -11.38 -2.32
C MET A 110 20.33 -12.81 -2.07
N ASP A 111 20.42 -13.28 -0.82
CA ASP A 111 19.92 -14.61 -0.45
C ASP A 111 18.40 -14.69 -0.54
N SER A 112 17.72 -13.65 -0.05
CA SER A 112 16.24 -13.60 -0.04
C SER A 112 15.63 -13.55 -1.44
N VAL A 113 16.22 -12.82 -2.39
CA VAL A 113 15.67 -12.75 -3.76
C VAL A 113 15.73 -14.11 -4.45
N SER A 114 16.83 -14.86 -4.28
CA SER A 114 16.98 -16.19 -4.85
C SER A 114 15.89 -17.14 -4.35
N LEU A 115 15.64 -17.13 -3.04
CA LEU A 115 14.58 -17.92 -2.42
C LEU A 115 13.18 -17.46 -2.83
N SER A 116 12.96 -16.16 -3.02
CA SER A 116 11.69 -15.62 -3.50
C SER A 116 11.40 -16.05 -4.94
N LEU A 117 12.39 -16.02 -5.84
CA LEU A 117 12.26 -16.50 -7.21
C LEU A 117 11.92 -18.00 -7.27
N GLU A 118 12.57 -18.82 -6.43
CA GLU A 118 12.27 -20.24 -6.32
C GLU A 118 10.82 -20.47 -5.87
N ARG A 119 10.37 -19.82 -4.77
CA ARG A 119 9.03 -19.97 -4.23
C ARG A 119 7.95 -19.49 -5.21
N LEU A 120 8.19 -18.37 -5.89
CA LEU A 120 7.29 -17.80 -6.89
C LEU A 120 7.33 -18.55 -8.24
N GLN A 121 8.25 -19.51 -8.42
CA GLN A 121 8.44 -20.30 -9.64
C GLN A 121 8.60 -19.41 -10.89
N THR A 122 9.42 -18.37 -10.78
CA THR A 122 9.66 -17.37 -11.84
C THR A 122 11.14 -17.02 -11.94
N ASP A 123 11.56 -16.55 -13.10
CA ASP A 123 12.94 -16.12 -13.36
C ASP A 123 13.18 -14.64 -13.02
N HIS A 124 12.11 -13.85 -12.81
CA HIS A 124 12.24 -12.45 -12.41
C HIS A 124 11.05 -11.97 -11.57
N ILE A 125 11.31 -10.93 -10.76
CA ILE A 125 10.31 -10.16 -10.02
C ILE A 125 10.17 -8.78 -10.69
N ASP A 126 8.94 -8.33 -10.93
CA ASP A 126 8.73 -7.01 -11.55
C ASP A 126 9.04 -5.87 -10.59
N LEU A 127 8.59 -5.98 -9.34
CA LEU A 127 8.82 -4.97 -8.30
C LEU A 127 9.35 -5.63 -7.03
N TYR A 128 10.61 -5.36 -6.69
CA TYR A 128 11.22 -5.85 -5.44
C TYR A 128 11.32 -4.71 -4.44
N GLN A 129 10.78 -4.93 -3.24
CA GLN A 129 10.61 -3.86 -2.26
C GLN A 129 11.38 -4.15 -0.97
N ILE A 130 12.03 -3.13 -0.40
CA ILE A 130 12.48 -3.18 0.99
C ILE A 130 11.29 -2.92 1.89
N HIS A 131 10.89 -3.93 2.70
CA HIS A 131 9.61 -3.94 3.42
C HIS A 131 9.52 -2.90 4.55
N GLN A 132 10.67 -2.52 5.13
CA GLN A 132 10.75 -1.51 6.18
C GLN A 132 12.06 -0.73 6.11
N SER A 133 12.07 0.48 6.69
CA SER A 133 13.26 1.27 6.88
C SER A 133 14.23 0.56 7.84
N ASP A 134 15.48 0.32 7.40
CA ASP A 134 16.52 -0.25 8.24
C ASP A 134 17.33 0.87 8.91
N ALA A 135 17.40 0.83 10.23
CA ALA A 135 18.18 1.80 11.02
C ALA A 135 19.66 1.39 11.17
N ARG A 136 20.04 0.19 10.75
CA ARG A 136 21.37 -0.40 10.99
C ARG A 136 22.17 -0.66 9.72
N THR A 137 21.51 -0.61 8.55
CA THR A 137 22.18 -0.79 7.26
C THR A 137 22.27 0.56 6.55
N GLU A 138 23.46 0.88 6.05
CA GLU A 138 23.64 2.09 5.25
C GLU A 138 22.82 2.03 3.97
N VAL A 139 22.14 3.13 3.65
CA VAL A 139 21.26 3.22 2.47
C VAL A 139 22.03 2.90 1.18
N GLU A 140 23.31 3.31 1.08
CA GLU A 140 24.12 3.03 -0.11
C GLU A 140 24.38 1.52 -0.29
N GLU A 141 24.57 0.76 0.77
CA GLU A 141 24.73 -0.70 0.71
C GLU A 141 23.46 -1.35 0.15
N THR A 142 22.31 -0.98 0.71
CA THR A 142 21.01 -1.47 0.24
C THR A 142 20.77 -1.14 -1.23
N MET A 143 20.99 0.13 -1.63
CA MET A 143 20.76 0.57 -3.02
C MET A 143 21.70 -0.11 -4.01
N ARG A 144 22.96 -0.36 -3.63
CA ARG A 144 23.92 -1.11 -4.45
C ARG A 144 23.48 -2.56 -4.64
N ALA A 145 23.01 -3.21 -3.59
CA ALA A 145 22.49 -4.58 -3.70
C ALA A 145 21.30 -4.66 -4.67
N LEU A 146 20.36 -3.73 -4.56
CA LEU A 146 19.20 -3.67 -5.46
C LEU A 146 19.59 -3.37 -6.92
N ASP A 147 20.55 -2.47 -7.15
CA ASP A 147 21.07 -2.18 -8.50
C ASP A 147 21.72 -3.42 -9.12
N ASP A 148 22.52 -4.16 -8.35
CA ASP A 148 23.12 -5.40 -8.83
C ASP A 148 22.05 -6.43 -9.25
N LEU A 149 20.93 -6.53 -8.51
CA LEU A 149 19.82 -7.42 -8.89
C LEU A 149 19.10 -6.96 -10.16
N VAL A 150 18.94 -5.63 -10.35
CA VAL A 150 18.42 -5.08 -11.60
C VAL A 150 19.34 -5.42 -12.78
N ARG A 151 20.66 -5.20 -12.63
CA ARG A 151 21.65 -5.50 -13.67
C ARG A 151 21.73 -7.00 -14.02
N GLN A 152 21.52 -7.87 -13.03
CA GLN A 152 21.44 -9.32 -13.22
C GLN A 152 20.10 -9.75 -13.86
N GLY A 153 19.12 -8.87 -13.93
CA GLY A 153 17.79 -9.17 -14.46
C GLY A 153 16.91 -9.99 -13.52
N MET A 154 17.32 -10.19 -12.27
CA MET A 154 16.50 -10.89 -11.26
C MET A 154 15.29 -10.07 -10.81
N ILE A 155 15.43 -8.74 -10.80
CA ILE A 155 14.33 -7.80 -10.55
C ILE A 155 14.26 -6.75 -11.66
N ARG A 156 13.08 -6.15 -11.88
CA ARG A 156 12.91 -5.11 -12.91
C ARG A 156 12.95 -3.71 -12.30
N TYR A 157 12.21 -3.48 -11.22
CA TYR A 157 12.10 -2.19 -10.57
C TYR A 157 12.26 -2.30 -9.07
N VAL A 158 12.73 -1.22 -8.45
CA VAL A 158 13.00 -1.11 -7.02
C VAL A 158 11.87 -0.33 -6.36
N GLY A 159 11.37 -0.83 -5.23
CA GLY A 159 10.43 -0.14 -4.37
C GLY A 159 10.88 -0.16 -2.90
N VAL A 160 10.21 0.65 -2.11
CA VAL A 160 10.34 0.63 -0.65
C VAL A 160 8.96 0.64 0.01
N SER A 161 8.89 0.20 1.25
CA SER A 161 7.67 0.24 2.06
C SER A 161 8.01 0.77 3.45
N ASN A 162 7.14 1.62 4.01
CA ASN A 162 7.30 2.15 5.36
C ASN A 162 8.65 2.88 5.59
N TRP A 163 9.05 3.66 4.60
CA TRP A 163 10.23 4.53 4.68
C TRP A 163 9.82 5.98 4.87
N GLU A 164 10.67 6.74 5.55
CA GLU A 164 10.55 8.18 5.72
C GLU A 164 10.89 8.92 4.41
N ALA A 165 10.22 10.03 4.13
CA ALA A 165 10.43 10.82 2.91
C ALA A 165 11.90 11.22 2.71
N TRP A 166 12.58 11.69 3.78
CA TRP A 166 14.00 12.07 3.71
C TRP A 166 14.92 10.92 3.33
N LYS A 167 14.58 9.69 3.77
CA LYS A 167 15.38 8.49 3.50
C LYS A 167 15.23 8.02 2.06
N ILE A 168 14.02 8.15 1.50
CA ILE A 168 13.77 7.90 0.07
C ILE A 168 14.54 8.90 -0.78
N MET A 169 14.54 10.19 -0.40
CA MET A 169 15.33 11.23 -1.09
C MET A 169 16.82 10.95 -0.99
N LYS A 170 17.32 10.49 0.18
CA LYS A 170 18.73 10.05 0.34
C LYS A 170 19.05 8.89 -0.62
N ALA A 171 18.14 7.89 -0.70
CA ALA A 171 18.32 6.74 -1.59
C ALA A 171 18.40 7.15 -3.06
N ASN A 172 17.46 7.99 -3.53
CA ASN A 172 17.45 8.46 -4.89
C ASN A 172 18.63 9.41 -5.22
N GLY A 173 19.06 10.25 -4.27
CA GLY A 173 20.27 11.05 -4.43
C GLY A 173 21.55 10.20 -4.56
N ILE A 174 21.63 9.08 -3.83
CA ILE A 174 22.70 8.09 -3.99
C ILE A 174 22.60 7.42 -5.36
N ALA A 175 21.39 6.99 -5.76
CA ALA A 175 21.16 6.34 -7.05
C ALA A 175 21.60 7.25 -8.21
N ASP A 176 21.21 8.52 -8.20
CA ASP A 176 21.59 9.51 -9.23
C ASP A 176 23.13 9.71 -9.27
N LYS A 177 23.76 9.82 -8.10
CA LYS A 177 25.23 10.02 -8.00
C LYS A 177 26.02 8.81 -8.47
N ARG A 178 25.52 7.60 -8.22
CA ARG A 178 26.23 6.33 -8.50
C ARG A 178 25.80 5.66 -9.81
N GLY A 179 24.75 6.14 -10.46
CA GLY A 179 24.13 5.49 -11.63
C GLY A 179 23.46 4.18 -11.26
N PHE A 180 22.83 4.10 -10.06
CA PHE A 180 22.04 2.95 -9.61
C PHE A 180 20.59 3.08 -10.03
N ALA A 181 19.87 1.94 -10.00
CA ALA A 181 18.43 1.92 -10.10
C ALA A 181 17.79 2.75 -8.99
N ARG A 182 16.79 3.57 -9.34
CA ARG A 182 16.07 4.45 -8.40
C ARG A 182 14.94 3.71 -7.71
N VAL A 183 14.52 4.25 -6.56
CA VAL A 183 13.25 3.87 -5.94
C VAL A 183 12.10 4.42 -6.78
N GLU A 184 11.29 3.55 -7.34
CA GLU A 184 10.18 3.88 -8.24
C GLU A 184 8.82 3.84 -7.54
N THR A 185 8.73 3.15 -6.39
CA THR A 185 7.47 3.05 -5.63
C THR A 185 7.68 3.17 -4.15
N MET A 186 6.67 3.74 -3.47
CA MET A 186 6.52 3.71 -2.03
C MET A 186 5.22 2.99 -1.67
N GLN A 187 5.33 1.87 -0.96
CA GLN A 187 4.17 1.18 -0.40
C GLN A 187 3.92 1.66 1.03
N ALA A 188 2.77 2.29 1.28
CA ALA A 188 2.47 3.00 2.52
C ALA A 188 1.08 2.68 3.06
N TYR A 189 0.94 2.79 4.40
CA TYR A 189 -0.37 2.83 5.03
C TYR A 189 -1.11 4.11 4.63
N TYR A 190 -2.32 3.95 4.11
CA TYR A 190 -3.19 5.08 3.83
C TYR A 190 -4.66 4.66 3.85
N SER A 191 -5.47 5.42 4.56
CA SER A 191 -6.92 5.24 4.67
C SER A 191 -7.57 6.51 5.20
N LEU A 192 -8.89 6.55 5.24
CA LEU A 192 -9.61 7.63 5.94
C LEU A 192 -9.24 7.76 7.43
N ALA A 193 -8.77 6.68 8.08
CA ALA A 193 -8.35 6.68 9.48
C ALA A 193 -6.83 6.73 9.68
N GLY A 194 -6.07 7.19 8.69
CA GLY A 194 -4.62 7.35 8.76
C GLY A 194 -4.14 8.07 7.50
N ARG A 195 -3.98 9.39 7.60
CA ARG A 195 -3.66 10.30 6.51
C ARG A 195 -2.30 10.99 6.67
N ASP A 196 -1.49 10.58 7.65
CA ASP A 196 -0.14 11.13 7.91
C ASP A 196 0.72 11.22 6.66
N LEU A 197 0.54 10.27 5.74
CA LEU A 197 1.19 10.20 4.44
C LEU A 197 1.13 11.52 3.65
N GLU A 198 0.03 12.27 3.80
CA GLU A 198 -0.24 13.49 3.01
C GLU A 198 0.70 14.65 3.37
N GLN A 199 1.38 14.59 4.51
CA GLN A 199 2.19 15.72 4.97
C GLN A 199 3.56 15.79 4.26
N ASP A 200 4.32 14.70 4.23
CA ASP A 200 5.67 14.65 3.66
C ASP A 200 5.80 13.70 2.48
N LEU A 201 5.25 12.49 2.61
CA LEU A 201 5.43 11.44 1.62
C LEU A 201 4.72 11.76 0.30
N VAL A 202 3.47 12.25 0.34
CA VAL A 202 2.73 12.60 -0.89
C VAL A 202 3.41 13.72 -1.67
N PRO A 203 3.76 14.87 -1.08
CA PRO A 203 4.51 15.91 -1.80
C PRO A 203 5.82 15.39 -2.41
N MET A 204 6.57 14.60 -1.66
CA MET A 204 7.82 14.00 -2.14
C MET A 204 7.59 13.04 -3.30
N MET A 205 6.59 12.14 -3.19
CA MET A 205 6.28 11.19 -4.27
C MET A 205 5.83 11.90 -5.54
N GLN A 206 5.05 12.97 -5.42
CA GLN A 206 4.60 13.77 -6.58
C GLN A 206 5.77 14.50 -7.25
N ASP A 207 6.67 15.12 -6.47
CA ASP A 207 7.87 15.78 -6.98
C ASP A 207 8.81 14.80 -7.69
N GLN A 208 9.01 13.61 -7.13
CA GLN A 208 9.91 12.59 -7.65
C GLN A 208 9.28 11.61 -8.64
N THR A 209 7.97 11.74 -8.93
CA THR A 209 7.20 10.81 -9.77
C THR A 209 7.28 9.36 -9.25
N ILE A 210 7.22 9.17 -7.92
CA ILE A 210 7.23 7.86 -7.27
C ILE A 210 5.79 7.34 -7.16
N GLY A 211 5.55 6.09 -7.54
CA GLY A 211 4.23 5.45 -7.45
C GLY A 211 3.84 5.14 -6.01
N CYS A 212 2.63 5.54 -5.61
CA CYS A 212 2.07 5.23 -4.30
C CYS A 212 1.25 3.95 -4.32
N LEU A 213 1.67 2.95 -3.57
CA LEU A 213 0.94 1.70 -3.35
C LEU A 213 0.34 1.72 -1.94
N VAL A 214 -0.97 1.61 -1.83
CA VAL A 214 -1.65 1.77 -0.55
C VAL A 214 -1.92 0.42 0.08
N TRP A 215 -1.34 0.14 1.26
CA TRP A 215 -1.70 -1.01 2.07
C TRP A 215 -2.69 -0.64 3.18
N SER A 216 -3.50 -1.62 3.60
CA SER A 216 -4.55 -1.51 4.62
C SER A 216 -5.55 -0.35 4.40
N PRO A 217 -6.11 -0.18 3.19
CA PRO A 217 -7.02 0.93 2.86
C PRO A 217 -8.30 0.95 3.70
N LEU A 218 -8.62 -0.16 4.36
CA LEU A 218 -9.74 -0.31 5.29
C LEU A 218 -9.32 -0.32 6.77
N SER A 219 -8.09 0.10 7.10
CA SER A 219 -7.57 0.13 8.48
C SER A 219 -7.74 -1.21 9.20
N GLY A 220 -7.25 -2.32 8.60
CA GLY A 220 -7.43 -3.66 9.17
C GLY A 220 -8.89 -4.12 9.23
N GLY A 221 -9.77 -3.54 8.40
CA GLY A 221 -11.19 -3.84 8.33
C GLY A 221 -12.08 -2.96 9.22
N TYR A 222 -11.52 -1.99 9.94
CA TYR A 222 -12.33 -1.07 10.77
C TYR A 222 -13.31 -0.26 9.93
N LEU A 223 -12.87 0.26 8.81
CA LEU A 223 -13.68 1.07 7.89
C LEU A 223 -14.71 0.25 7.08
N ALA A 224 -14.84 -1.05 7.35
CA ALA A 224 -15.97 -1.83 6.88
C ALA A 224 -17.22 -1.69 7.77
N GLY A 225 -17.11 -0.93 8.88
CA GLY A 225 -18.24 -0.59 9.76
C GLY A 225 -18.65 -1.67 10.77
N LYS A 226 -17.86 -2.75 10.93
CA LYS A 226 -18.18 -3.89 11.80
C LYS A 226 -18.01 -3.59 13.29
N TYR A 227 -17.13 -2.65 13.63
CA TYR A 227 -16.71 -2.38 15.01
C TYR A 227 -17.36 -1.13 15.60
N THR A 228 -18.03 -0.33 14.79
CA THR A 228 -18.62 0.95 15.17
C THR A 228 -20.05 0.75 15.71
N PRO A 229 -20.49 1.49 16.76
CA PRO A 229 -21.85 1.45 17.28
C PRO A 229 -22.91 1.55 16.15
N GLY A 230 -23.94 0.72 16.22
CA GLY A 230 -24.97 0.61 15.17
C GLY A 230 -24.58 -0.24 13.96
N GLY A 231 -23.43 -0.94 14.00
CA GLY A 231 -23.10 -2.03 13.08
C GLY A 231 -23.91 -3.30 13.40
N ASP A 232 -23.99 -4.22 12.45
CA ASP A 232 -24.65 -5.52 12.68
C ASP A 232 -23.91 -6.31 13.77
N ALA A 233 -24.53 -6.39 14.94
CA ALA A 233 -23.99 -7.14 16.10
C ALA A 233 -23.81 -8.65 15.85
N LYS A 234 -24.27 -9.17 14.71
CA LYS A 234 -24.17 -10.57 14.30
C LYS A 234 -22.94 -10.89 13.44
N VAL A 235 -22.08 -9.90 13.15
CA VAL A 235 -20.88 -10.13 12.35
C VAL A 235 -19.79 -10.70 13.25
N GLU A 236 -19.25 -11.87 12.88
CA GLU A 236 -18.09 -12.49 13.50
C GLU A 236 -16.96 -11.45 13.73
N PRO A 237 -16.27 -11.53 14.88
CA PRO A 237 -15.16 -10.63 15.16
C PRO A 237 -14.15 -10.67 14.01
N GLY A 238 -13.95 -9.53 13.38
CA GLY A 238 -12.97 -9.43 12.29
C GLY A 238 -11.53 -9.42 12.84
N ARG A 239 -10.56 -9.30 11.95
CA ARG A 239 -9.12 -9.32 12.25
C ARG A 239 -8.72 -8.44 13.43
N ARG A 240 -9.28 -7.23 13.56
CA ARG A 240 -8.90 -6.29 14.63
C ARG A 240 -9.29 -6.72 16.04
N ALA A 241 -10.23 -7.63 16.19
CA ALA A 241 -10.57 -8.17 17.50
C ALA A 241 -9.40 -8.91 18.15
N ASN A 242 -8.54 -9.54 17.32
CA ASN A 242 -7.38 -10.32 17.76
C ASN A 242 -6.03 -9.63 17.45
N PHE A 243 -6.01 -8.69 16.51
CA PHE A 243 -4.81 -7.98 16.09
C PHE A 243 -5.15 -6.53 15.72
N ASP A 244 -5.06 -5.63 16.74
CA ASP A 244 -5.41 -4.21 16.60
C ASP A 244 -4.32 -3.43 15.86
N PHE A 245 -4.23 -3.68 14.54
CA PHE A 245 -3.26 -3.09 13.63
C PHE A 245 -3.87 -2.79 12.25
N PRO A 246 -3.51 -1.66 11.60
CA PRO A 246 -2.64 -0.57 12.08
C PRO A 246 -3.28 0.23 13.23
N PRO A 247 -2.48 0.97 14.04
CA PRO A 247 -3.02 1.85 15.07
C PRO A 247 -3.91 2.93 14.44
N ILE A 248 -5.01 3.25 15.09
CA ILE A 248 -5.97 4.29 14.67
C ILE A 248 -6.52 5.02 15.90
N ASP A 249 -6.92 6.27 15.72
CA ASP A 249 -7.82 6.93 16.65
C ASP A 249 -9.24 6.36 16.47
N LYS A 250 -9.72 5.59 17.44
CA LYS A 250 -11.01 4.90 17.34
C LYS A 250 -12.19 5.85 17.33
N GLU A 251 -12.12 6.96 18.08
CA GLU A 251 -13.20 7.96 18.11
C GLU A 251 -13.31 8.67 16.74
N GLN A 252 -12.18 9.02 16.12
CA GLN A 252 -12.17 9.56 14.77
C GLN A 252 -12.66 8.52 13.76
N ALA A 253 -12.19 7.29 13.85
CA ALA A 253 -12.60 6.21 12.94
C ALA A 253 -14.10 5.92 13.04
N ASP A 254 -14.71 6.01 14.23
CA ASP A 254 -16.16 5.90 14.40
C ASP A 254 -16.90 7.03 13.71
N ARG A 255 -16.46 8.28 13.86
CA ARG A 255 -17.05 9.44 13.11
C ARG A 255 -16.95 9.24 11.60
N ILE A 256 -15.81 8.72 11.12
CA ILE A 256 -15.62 8.43 9.70
C ILE A 256 -16.61 7.36 9.23
N VAL A 257 -16.78 6.26 9.97
CA VAL A 257 -17.73 5.20 9.60
C VAL A 257 -19.16 5.73 9.61
N MET A 258 -19.51 6.60 10.57
CA MET A 258 -20.83 7.24 10.58
C MET A 258 -21.07 8.13 9.36
N ALA A 259 -20.03 8.77 8.82
CA ALA A 259 -20.12 9.55 7.58
C ALA A 259 -20.16 8.65 6.32
N LEU A 260 -19.49 7.50 6.33
CA LEU A 260 -19.50 6.54 5.24
C LEU A 260 -20.87 5.87 5.03
N ARG A 261 -21.62 5.58 6.10
CA ARG A 261 -22.91 4.85 6.05
C ARG A 261 -23.97 5.50 5.18
N PRO A 262 -24.29 6.81 5.29
CA PRO A 262 -25.30 7.45 4.44
C PRO A 262 -24.89 7.45 2.97
N ILE A 263 -23.59 7.62 2.66
CA ILE A 263 -23.06 7.53 1.29
C ILE A 263 -23.25 6.10 0.75
N ALA A 264 -22.83 5.11 1.52
CA ALA A 264 -23.00 3.70 1.15
C ALA A 264 -24.48 3.35 0.89
N LYS A 265 -25.39 3.83 1.74
CA LYS A 265 -26.85 3.66 1.58
C LYS A 265 -27.35 4.33 0.32
N ALA A 266 -26.93 5.55 0.02
CA ALA A 266 -27.36 6.30 -1.17
C ALA A 266 -26.94 5.60 -2.47
N HIS A 267 -25.76 4.98 -2.48
CA HIS A 267 -25.25 4.22 -3.63
C HIS A 267 -25.68 2.75 -3.64
N GLY A 268 -26.32 2.23 -2.59
CA GLY A 268 -26.73 0.83 -2.46
C GLY A 268 -25.52 -0.14 -2.39
N VAL A 269 -24.42 0.29 -1.76
CA VAL A 269 -23.16 -0.47 -1.68
C VAL A 269 -22.70 -0.65 -0.24
N SER A 270 -21.66 -1.47 -0.03
CA SER A 270 -21.03 -1.64 1.29
C SER A 270 -20.25 -0.38 1.73
N VAL A 271 -20.12 -0.19 3.04
CA VAL A 271 -19.27 0.86 3.63
C VAL A 271 -17.81 0.72 3.20
N ALA A 272 -17.33 -0.53 3.12
CA ALA A 272 -15.98 -0.85 2.65
C ALA A 272 -15.74 -0.35 1.22
N ARG A 273 -16.73 -0.52 0.33
CA ARG A 273 -16.63 -0.09 -1.07
C ARG A 273 -16.50 1.42 -1.18
N VAL A 274 -17.22 2.19 -0.36
CA VAL A 274 -17.09 3.67 -0.31
C VAL A 274 -15.70 4.07 0.16
N ALA A 275 -15.18 3.46 1.23
CA ALA A 275 -13.84 3.74 1.74
C ALA A 275 -12.74 3.42 0.71
N LEU A 276 -12.86 2.29 -0.01
CA LEU A 276 -11.94 1.92 -1.08
C LEU A 276 -12.03 2.89 -2.27
N ALA A 277 -13.24 3.32 -2.66
CA ALA A 277 -13.44 4.28 -3.74
C ALA A 277 -12.81 5.64 -3.40
N TRP A 278 -12.89 6.07 -2.14
CA TRP A 278 -12.23 7.30 -1.69
C TRP A 278 -10.71 7.23 -1.82
N VAL A 279 -10.07 6.13 -1.37
CA VAL A 279 -8.61 5.93 -1.52
C VAL A 279 -8.22 5.92 -2.99
N ARG A 280 -8.92 5.14 -3.81
CA ARG A 280 -8.66 4.97 -5.24
C ARG A 280 -8.78 6.29 -6.04
N GLN A 281 -9.68 7.19 -5.61
CA GLN A 281 -9.88 8.49 -6.28
C GLN A 281 -8.84 9.56 -5.89
N LYS A 282 -7.92 9.27 -4.95
CA LYS A 282 -6.83 10.21 -4.66
C LYS A 282 -5.83 10.22 -5.82
N PRO A 283 -5.49 11.39 -6.37
CA PRO A 283 -4.69 11.49 -7.60
C PRO A 283 -3.26 10.98 -7.48
N PHE A 284 -2.74 10.86 -6.26
CA PHE A 284 -1.40 10.33 -5.99
C PHE A 284 -1.37 8.80 -5.82
N VAL A 285 -2.52 8.14 -5.68
CA VAL A 285 -2.58 6.68 -5.50
C VAL A 285 -2.44 5.97 -6.83
N THR A 286 -1.39 5.17 -6.96
CA THR A 286 -1.12 4.35 -8.14
C THR A 286 -1.95 3.07 -8.11
N SER A 287 -1.94 2.36 -6.98
CA SER A 287 -2.70 1.12 -6.81
C SER A 287 -3.07 0.90 -5.35
N THR A 288 -4.27 0.39 -5.11
CA THR A 288 -4.79 0.07 -3.78
C THR A 288 -4.70 -1.43 -3.54
N ILE A 289 -3.91 -1.84 -2.55
CA ILE A 289 -3.72 -3.24 -2.21
C ILE A 289 -4.89 -3.72 -1.36
N ILE A 290 -5.67 -4.65 -1.89
CA ILE A 290 -6.77 -5.30 -1.20
C ILE A 290 -6.38 -6.72 -0.79
N GLY A 291 -6.73 -7.12 0.43
CA GLY A 291 -6.73 -8.51 0.88
C GLY A 291 -8.16 -9.01 1.01
N ALA A 292 -8.34 -10.30 0.86
CA ALA A 292 -9.62 -10.96 1.11
C ALA A 292 -9.40 -12.29 1.81
N LYS A 293 -10.39 -12.74 2.59
CA LYS A 293 -10.41 -14.06 3.22
C LYS A 293 -11.36 -15.04 2.52
N ASP A 294 -12.15 -14.55 1.56
CA ASP A 294 -13.07 -15.34 0.75
C ASP A 294 -13.44 -14.57 -0.53
N LEU A 295 -14.08 -15.27 -1.48
CA LEU A 295 -14.52 -14.73 -2.76
C LEU A 295 -15.58 -13.62 -2.61
N SER A 296 -16.46 -13.72 -1.62
CA SER A 296 -17.48 -12.69 -1.38
C SER A 296 -16.86 -11.36 -1.03
N GLN A 297 -15.88 -11.37 -0.11
CA GLN A 297 -15.14 -10.17 0.29
C GLN A 297 -14.31 -9.64 -0.88
N LEU A 298 -13.65 -10.51 -1.65
CA LEU A 298 -12.89 -10.10 -2.83
C LEU A 298 -13.80 -9.41 -3.85
N ASN A 299 -14.93 -9.98 -4.18
CA ASN A 299 -15.89 -9.42 -5.13
C ASN A 299 -16.39 -8.05 -4.68
N ASP A 300 -16.75 -7.89 -3.41
CA ASP A 300 -17.18 -6.59 -2.87
C ASP A 300 -16.06 -5.53 -2.98
N ASN A 301 -14.81 -5.90 -2.66
CA ASN A 301 -13.67 -5.02 -2.79
C ASN A 301 -13.37 -4.65 -4.26
N LEU A 302 -13.44 -5.60 -5.18
CA LEU A 302 -13.22 -5.38 -6.61
C LEU A 302 -14.25 -4.43 -7.23
N GLU A 303 -15.50 -4.50 -6.78
CA GLU A 303 -16.57 -3.60 -7.24
C GLU A 303 -16.35 -2.13 -6.86
N ALA A 304 -15.40 -1.81 -5.98
CA ALA A 304 -15.03 -0.43 -5.69
C ALA A 304 -14.56 0.34 -6.94
N VAL A 305 -14.10 -0.34 -7.99
CA VAL A 305 -13.67 0.29 -9.25
C VAL A 305 -14.84 0.91 -10.05
N SER A 306 -16.05 0.42 -9.85
CA SER A 306 -17.26 0.93 -10.50
C SER A 306 -17.87 2.14 -9.77
N LEU A 307 -17.51 2.36 -8.50
CA LEU A 307 -18.04 3.45 -7.69
C LEU A 307 -17.22 4.72 -7.89
N THR A 308 -17.87 5.80 -8.29
CA THR A 308 -17.29 7.13 -8.35
C THR A 308 -18.03 8.03 -7.35
N LEU A 309 -17.29 8.51 -6.35
CA LEU A 309 -17.81 9.48 -5.38
C LEU A 309 -17.86 10.87 -5.99
N SER A 310 -18.91 11.60 -5.70
CA SER A 310 -19.06 13.00 -6.10
C SER A 310 -18.06 13.90 -5.35
N PRO A 311 -17.75 15.08 -5.87
CA PRO A 311 -16.90 16.06 -5.17
C PRO A 311 -17.40 16.39 -3.76
N GLN A 312 -18.74 16.45 -3.56
CA GLN A 312 -19.33 16.73 -2.25
C GLN A 312 -19.12 15.57 -1.26
N GLU A 313 -19.26 14.33 -1.70
CA GLU A 313 -19.00 13.15 -0.86
C GLU A 313 -17.53 13.05 -0.48
N ILE A 314 -16.62 13.34 -1.43
CA ILE A 314 -15.18 13.40 -1.16
C ILE A 314 -14.88 14.49 -0.13
N ALA A 315 -15.44 15.70 -0.29
CA ALA A 315 -15.25 16.81 0.65
C ALA A 315 -15.75 16.46 2.06
N THR A 316 -16.92 15.83 2.18
CA THR A 316 -17.46 15.36 3.47
C THR A 316 -16.52 14.34 4.14
N LEU A 317 -16.01 13.39 3.37
CA LEU A 317 -15.07 12.38 3.89
C LEU A 317 -13.70 12.99 4.23
N ASP A 318 -13.24 13.94 3.44
CA ASP A 318 -11.98 14.66 3.69
C ASP A 318 -12.05 15.50 4.96
N GLU A 319 -13.20 16.15 5.22
CA GLU A 319 -13.43 16.95 6.42
C GLU A 319 -13.46 16.09 7.70
N VAL A 320 -14.26 15.01 7.72
CA VAL A 320 -14.40 14.16 8.91
C VAL A 320 -13.13 13.39 9.24
N SER A 321 -12.28 13.15 8.25
CA SER A 321 -10.99 12.43 8.37
C SER A 321 -9.77 13.37 8.42
N ALA A 322 -9.98 14.68 8.49
CA ALA A 322 -8.91 15.66 8.49
C ALA A 322 -8.00 15.49 9.72
N GLU A 323 -6.70 15.47 9.48
CA GLU A 323 -5.69 15.46 10.52
C GLU A 323 -5.13 16.86 10.77
N ARG A 324 -4.67 17.09 11.99
CA ARG A 324 -4.01 18.35 12.32
C ARG A 324 -2.63 18.38 11.66
N PRO A 325 -2.34 19.39 10.80
CA PRO A 325 -1.03 19.54 10.21
C PRO A 325 0.05 19.69 11.28
N GLN A 326 1.16 18.94 11.13
CA GLN A 326 2.32 19.05 12.02
C GLN A 326 3.24 20.20 11.59
N TYR A 327 4.17 20.58 12.49
CA TYR A 327 5.27 21.46 12.11
C TYR A 327 6.23 20.71 11.17
N PRO A 328 6.71 21.36 10.09
CA PRO A 328 6.54 22.76 9.69
C PRO A 328 5.33 23.07 8.78
N HIS A 329 4.51 22.09 8.44
CA HIS A 329 3.46 22.20 7.41
C HIS A 329 2.43 23.28 7.69
N TRP A 330 1.91 23.37 8.94
CA TRP A 330 0.96 24.44 9.31
C TRP A 330 1.59 25.84 9.18
N MET A 331 2.90 25.98 9.46
CA MET A 331 3.60 27.25 9.33
C MET A 331 3.84 27.59 7.85
N ALA A 332 4.27 26.63 7.05
CA ALA A 332 4.46 26.80 5.62
C ALA A 332 3.14 27.21 4.92
N LYS A 333 2.05 26.50 5.23
CA LYS A 333 0.71 26.83 4.71
C LYS A 333 0.31 28.27 5.05
N ARG A 334 0.47 28.68 6.31
CA ARG A 334 0.18 30.04 6.78
C ARG A 334 1.01 31.09 6.05
N ASN A 335 2.32 30.88 5.92
CA ASN A 335 3.22 31.86 5.33
C ASN A 335 3.07 31.95 3.81
N ASN A 336 2.76 30.85 3.13
CA ASN A 336 2.57 30.83 1.69
C ASN A 336 1.18 31.38 1.27
N ALA A 337 0.18 31.40 2.15
CA ALA A 337 -1.16 31.93 1.84
C ALA A 337 -1.12 33.41 1.42
N THR A 338 -0.14 34.18 1.87
CA THR A 338 0.03 35.60 1.54
C THR A 338 1.02 35.85 0.41
N ARG A 339 1.64 34.79 -0.15
CA ARG A 339 2.70 34.92 -1.18
C ARG A 339 2.16 35.03 -2.59
N VAL A 340 0.91 34.65 -2.82
CA VAL A 340 0.29 34.77 -4.15
C VAL A 340 -0.06 36.25 -4.38
N PRO A 341 0.42 36.87 -5.46
CA PRO A 341 0.06 38.25 -5.78
C PRO A 341 -1.46 38.37 -5.99
N THR A 342 -2.12 39.09 -5.09
CA THR A 342 -3.59 39.37 -5.22
C THR A 342 -3.88 40.59 -6.08
N GLY A 343 -2.86 41.22 -6.68
CA GLY A 343 -2.99 42.48 -7.41
C GLY A 343 -3.03 43.72 -6.50
N GLU A 344 -3.15 43.54 -5.18
CA GLU A 344 -3.10 44.64 -4.20
C GLU A 344 -1.82 44.54 -3.34
N PRO A 345 -1.26 45.71 -2.92
CA PRO A 345 -0.09 45.73 -2.03
C PRO A 345 -0.42 45.04 -0.70
N VAL A 346 0.36 44.04 -0.34
CA VAL A 346 0.25 43.39 0.99
C VAL A 346 0.69 44.37 2.06
N LYS A 347 -0.20 44.73 2.98
CA LYS A 347 0.13 45.57 4.14
C LYS A 347 1.09 44.85 5.05
N MET A 348 2.31 45.34 5.15
CA MET A 348 3.32 44.82 6.07
C MET A 348 2.85 44.97 7.53
N GLY A 349 2.93 43.90 8.33
CA GLY A 349 2.67 43.93 9.78
C GLY A 349 1.22 43.69 10.21
N GLY A 350 0.33 43.29 9.32
CA GLY A 350 -1.03 42.85 9.71
C GLY A 350 -1.05 41.45 10.31
N PRO A 351 -2.04 41.12 11.19
CA PRO A 351 -2.25 39.75 11.62
C PRO A 351 -2.55 38.86 10.41
N PRO A 352 -2.15 37.56 10.43
CA PRO A 352 -2.47 36.66 9.33
C PRO A 352 -3.98 36.52 9.16
N PRO A 353 -4.49 36.28 7.94
CA PRO A 353 -5.90 36.04 7.71
C PRO A 353 -6.39 34.91 8.62
N LYS A 354 -7.55 35.09 9.22
CA LYS A 354 -8.24 34.01 9.95
C LYS A 354 -8.70 32.97 8.93
N ASN A 355 -8.32 31.72 9.14
CA ASN A 355 -8.84 30.60 8.34
C ASN A 355 -10.32 30.39 8.58
#